data_4616f35c54fe430ebf6d8060449ffef7
#
_entry.id   4616f35c54fe430ebf6d8060449ffef7
#
_cell.length_a   1.000
_cell.length_b   1.000
_cell.length_c   1.000
_cell.angle_alpha   90.00
_cell.angle_beta   90.00
_cell.angle_gamma   90.00
#
_symmetry.space_group_name_H-M   'P 1'
#
loop_
_entity.id
_entity.type
_entity.pdbx_description
1 polymer ?
#
loop_
_entity_poly.entity_id
_entity_poly.type
_entity_poly.pdbx_seq_one_letter_code
_entity_poly.pdbx_strand_id
1 'polypeptide(L)'
;MRSIIVIGGGAAGLMAAIKAAEQGASVTLLEANEKPGKKLLATGNGRCNFTNVVQEKQYYRGSDPEYAWQILQQFPMQDTLQFFSRLGIYARNRNGWLYPNSDQAAAVLEVLLMEASHRKVKIKTRESVCEILPGSEGWSVKTKTWEYGADAVIVACGSPASNVEGATDWG
;
A
#
# COMPACT_ATOMS: atom_id res chain seq x y z
N MET A 1 -18.45 8.61 11.93
CA MET A 1 -17.14 8.50 11.25
C MET A 1 -16.97 7.03 10.91
N ARG A 2 -16.78 6.69 9.64
CA ARG A 2 -16.59 5.28 9.25
C ARG A 2 -15.25 4.77 9.75
N SER A 3 -15.25 3.55 10.29
CA SER A 3 -14.05 2.81 10.68
C SER A 3 -13.61 1.88 9.54
N ILE A 4 -12.32 1.90 9.22
CA ILE A 4 -11.76 1.06 8.16
C ILE A 4 -10.54 0.31 8.70
N ILE A 5 -10.50 -1.01 8.45
CA ILE A 5 -9.30 -1.81 8.66
C ILE A 5 -8.61 -2.02 7.32
N VAL A 6 -7.32 -1.75 7.27
CA VAL A 6 -6.45 -2.06 6.15
C VAL A 6 -5.52 -3.19 6.55
N ILE A 7 -5.49 -4.28 5.79
CA ILE A 7 -4.69 -5.47 6.07
C ILE A 7 -3.46 -5.48 5.17
N GLY A 8 -2.29 -5.35 5.76
CA GLY A 8 -0.99 -5.30 5.09
C GLY A 8 -0.40 -3.89 5.02
N GLY A 9 0.80 -3.71 5.55
CA GLY A 9 1.55 -2.45 5.62
C GLY A 9 2.52 -2.24 4.46
N GLY A 10 2.25 -2.83 3.29
CA GLY A 10 2.99 -2.58 2.06
C GLY A 10 2.62 -1.25 1.39
N ALA A 11 3.15 -0.99 0.19
CA ALA A 11 2.87 0.23 -0.57
C ALA A 11 1.37 0.45 -0.80
N ALA A 12 0.65 -0.60 -1.21
CA ALA A 12 -0.79 -0.53 -1.46
C ALA A 12 -1.58 -0.23 -0.17
N GLY A 13 -1.25 -0.91 0.93
CA GLY A 13 -1.95 -0.71 2.19
C GLY A 13 -1.67 0.65 2.83
N LEU A 14 -0.44 1.14 2.79
CA LEU A 14 -0.11 2.49 3.27
C LEU A 14 -0.85 3.55 2.44
N MET A 15 -0.86 3.42 1.11
CA MET A 15 -1.58 4.34 0.24
C MET A 15 -3.09 4.30 0.50
N ALA A 16 -3.68 3.10 0.61
CA ALA A 16 -5.10 2.93 0.93
C ALA A 16 -5.47 3.55 2.28
N ALA A 17 -4.64 3.33 3.30
CA ALA A 17 -4.86 3.88 4.63
C ALA A 17 -4.79 5.42 4.64
N ILE A 18 -3.80 6.00 3.97
CA ILE A 18 -3.67 7.45 3.81
C ILE A 18 -4.91 8.02 3.11
N LYS A 19 -5.31 7.42 1.98
CA LYS A 19 -6.45 7.90 1.20
C LYS A 19 -7.77 7.77 1.95
N ALA A 20 -8.00 6.68 2.65
CA ALA A 20 -9.19 6.50 3.48
C ALA A 20 -9.24 7.55 4.62
N ALA A 21 -8.12 7.80 5.28
CA ALA A 21 -8.02 8.81 6.32
C ALA A 21 -8.19 10.25 5.79
N GLU A 22 -7.69 10.55 4.58
CA GLU A 22 -7.95 11.83 3.88
C GLU A 22 -9.45 12.09 3.66
N GLN A 23 -10.24 11.02 3.46
CA GLN A 23 -11.70 11.09 3.31
C GLN A 23 -12.45 11.08 4.66
N GLY A 24 -11.75 11.23 5.77
CA GLY A 24 -12.34 11.34 7.11
C GLY A 24 -12.68 10.01 7.78
N ALA A 25 -12.16 8.89 7.29
CA ALA A 25 -12.33 7.61 7.99
C ALA A 25 -11.39 7.48 9.19
N SER A 26 -11.81 6.72 10.20
CA SER A 26 -10.93 6.23 11.27
C SER A 26 -10.25 4.95 10.80
N VAL A 27 -8.95 5.01 10.54
CA VAL A 27 -8.22 3.90 9.90
C VAL A 27 -7.31 3.19 10.88
N THR A 28 -7.40 1.85 10.91
CA THR A 28 -6.43 0.97 11.55
C THR A 28 -5.77 0.10 10.47
N LEU A 29 -4.45 0.14 10.40
CA LEU A 29 -3.66 -0.71 9.51
C LEU A 29 -3.04 -1.85 10.33
N LEU A 30 -3.28 -3.10 9.92
CA LEU A 30 -2.74 -4.30 10.54
C LEU A 30 -1.61 -4.85 9.66
N GLU A 31 -0.41 -4.99 10.23
CA GLU A 31 0.77 -5.52 9.56
C GLU A 31 1.28 -6.75 10.32
N ALA A 32 1.46 -7.85 9.60
CA ALA A 32 1.90 -9.11 10.17
C ALA A 32 3.35 -9.07 10.68
N ASN A 33 4.19 -8.34 10.00
CA ASN A 33 5.60 -8.19 10.36
C ASN A 33 5.81 -7.16 11.48
N GLU A 34 7.03 -7.13 12.01
CA GLU A 34 7.44 -6.15 13.01
C GLU A 34 7.46 -4.71 12.47
N LYS A 35 7.74 -4.55 11.17
CA LYS A 35 7.81 -3.24 10.51
C LYS A 35 7.07 -3.28 9.17
N PRO A 36 6.29 -2.24 8.84
CA PRO A 36 5.66 -2.13 7.53
C PRO A 36 6.68 -1.85 6.42
N GLY A 37 6.27 -2.06 5.17
CA GLY A 37 7.05 -1.66 4.00
C GLY A 37 8.18 -2.59 3.59
N LYS A 38 8.28 -3.80 4.14
CA LYS A 38 9.39 -4.74 3.87
C LYS A 38 9.63 -4.98 2.38
N LYS A 39 8.54 -5.25 1.61
CA LYS A 39 8.64 -5.44 0.15
C LYS A 39 8.99 -4.13 -0.57
N LEU A 40 8.47 -2.99 -0.13
CA LEU A 40 8.79 -1.69 -0.71
C LEU A 40 10.30 -1.39 -0.63
N LEU A 41 10.93 -1.68 0.51
CA LEU A 41 12.37 -1.49 0.71
C LEU A 41 13.22 -2.32 -0.24
N ALA A 42 12.74 -3.47 -0.71
CA ALA A 42 13.44 -4.34 -1.66
C ALA A 42 13.27 -3.91 -3.13
N THR A 43 12.27 -3.06 -3.43
CA THR A 43 11.98 -2.65 -4.81
C THR A 43 13.11 -1.84 -5.45
N GLY A 44 13.29 -1.99 -6.76
CA GLY A 44 14.31 -1.27 -7.49
C GLY A 44 15.73 -1.47 -6.94
N ASN A 45 16.01 -2.62 -6.35
CA ASN A 45 17.26 -2.94 -5.68
C ASN A 45 17.59 -1.92 -4.56
N GLY A 46 16.61 -1.67 -3.68
CA GLY A 46 16.73 -0.71 -2.57
C GLY A 46 16.51 0.76 -2.95
N ARG A 47 16.17 1.06 -4.22
CA ARG A 47 16.00 2.43 -4.72
C ARG A 47 14.53 2.85 -4.89
N CYS A 48 13.60 1.90 -4.91
CA CYS A 48 12.18 2.11 -5.17
C CYS A 48 11.89 2.71 -6.56
N ASN A 49 11.86 1.88 -7.60
CA ASN A 49 11.24 2.30 -8.85
C ASN A 49 9.72 2.40 -8.64
N PHE A 50 9.18 3.60 -8.54
CA PHE A 50 7.77 3.77 -8.19
C PHE A 50 6.84 4.02 -9.39
N THR A 51 7.38 4.34 -10.59
CA THR A 51 6.59 4.41 -11.83
C THR A 51 7.49 4.47 -13.07
N ASN A 52 6.89 4.54 -14.26
CA ASN A 52 7.57 4.64 -15.54
C ASN A 52 6.92 5.73 -16.39
N VAL A 53 7.68 6.41 -17.25
CA VAL A 53 7.17 7.41 -18.20
C VAL A 53 6.34 6.76 -19.32
N VAL A 54 6.61 5.49 -19.62
CA VAL A 54 5.85 4.72 -20.59
C VAL A 54 4.89 3.80 -19.84
N GLN A 55 3.61 4.11 -19.93
CA GLN A 55 2.53 3.31 -19.37
C GLN A 55 1.54 3.02 -20.50
N GLU A 56 1.61 1.82 -21.07
CA GLU A 56 0.74 1.38 -22.13
C GLU A 56 0.18 0.00 -21.81
N LYS A 57 -1.06 -0.25 -22.20
CA LYS A 57 -1.79 -1.50 -21.94
C LYS A 57 -1.00 -2.75 -22.29
N GLN A 58 -0.23 -2.72 -23.38
CA GLN A 58 0.56 -3.87 -23.86
C GLN A 58 1.64 -4.36 -22.88
N TYR A 59 2.03 -3.55 -21.90
CA TYR A 59 3.02 -3.93 -20.89
C TYR A 59 2.42 -4.64 -19.68
N TYR A 60 1.09 -4.66 -19.56
CA TYR A 60 0.39 -5.34 -18.48
C TYR A 60 -0.08 -6.71 -18.96
N ARG A 61 0.24 -7.75 -18.19
CA ARG A 61 -0.05 -9.14 -18.53
C ARG A 61 -0.76 -9.81 -17.35
N GLY A 62 -1.59 -10.79 -17.64
CA GLY A 62 -2.35 -11.54 -16.65
C GLY A 62 -3.59 -12.15 -17.28
N SER A 63 -4.50 -12.63 -16.44
CA SER A 63 -5.78 -13.19 -16.90
C SER A 63 -6.71 -12.13 -17.49
N ASP A 64 -6.65 -10.90 -16.97
CA ASP A 64 -7.44 -9.75 -17.45
C ASP A 64 -6.60 -8.47 -17.50
N PRO A 65 -5.79 -8.27 -18.57
CA PRO A 65 -4.98 -7.06 -18.71
C PRO A 65 -5.83 -5.80 -18.93
N GLU A 66 -7.05 -5.94 -19.46
CA GLU A 66 -7.98 -4.82 -19.68
C GLU A 66 -8.44 -4.24 -18.35
N TYR A 67 -8.89 -5.08 -17.45
CA TYR A 67 -9.30 -4.67 -16.11
C TYR A 67 -8.16 -3.98 -15.34
N ALA A 68 -6.97 -4.58 -15.35
CA ALA A 68 -5.77 -3.99 -14.74
C ALA A 68 -5.48 -2.60 -15.32
N TRP A 69 -5.57 -2.44 -16.64
CA TRP A 69 -5.34 -1.17 -17.32
C TRP A 69 -6.36 -0.10 -16.91
N GLN A 70 -7.66 -0.44 -16.87
CA GLN A 70 -8.72 0.47 -16.44
C GLN A 70 -8.53 0.96 -14.99
N ILE A 71 -8.06 0.10 -14.09
CA ILE A 71 -7.75 0.50 -12.71
C ILE A 71 -6.56 1.46 -12.69
N LEU A 72 -5.49 1.17 -13.41
CA LEU A 72 -4.28 2.01 -13.45
C LEU A 72 -4.55 3.39 -14.05
N GLN A 73 -5.46 3.52 -15.00
CA GLN A 73 -5.85 4.81 -15.56
C GLN A 73 -6.56 5.73 -14.56
N GLN A 74 -7.14 5.19 -13.47
CA GLN A 74 -7.75 5.99 -12.41
C GLN A 74 -6.71 6.69 -11.52
N PHE A 75 -5.46 6.24 -11.55
CA PHE A 75 -4.35 6.86 -10.83
C PHE A 75 -3.08 6.80 -11.70
N PRO A 76 -2.99 7.64 -12.75
CA PRO A 76 -1.91 7.61 -13.71
C PRO A 76 -0.57 8.09 -13.12
N MET A 77 0.50 8.00 -13.93
CA MET A 77 1.85 8.41 -13.55
C MET A 77 1.88 9.83 -12.97
N GLN A 78 1.15 10.77 -13.56
CA GLN A 78 1.12 12.17 -13.12
C GLN A 78 0.60 12.30 -11.69
N ASP A 79 -0.46 11.55 -11.35
CA ASP A 79 -1.03 11.55 -10.00
C ASP A 79 -0.06 10.93 -8.99
N THR A 80 0.65 9.87 -9.39
CA THR A 80 1.73 9.29 -8.59
C THR A 80 2.83 10.31 -8.29
N LEU A 81 3.30 11.02 -9.32
CA LEU A 81 4.33 12.05 -9.17
C LEU A 81 3.85 13.21 -8.30
N GLN A 82 2.62 13.68 -8.52
CA GLN A 82 2.04 14.76 -7.73
C GLN A 82 1.86 14.35 -6.26
N PHE A 83 1.40 13.11 -6.01
CA PHE A 83 1.27 12.58 -4.66
C PHE A 83 2.60 12.60 -3.93
N PHE A 84 3.65 12.03 -4.51
CA PHE A 84 4.96 11.98 -3.88
C PHE A 84 5.64 13.36 -3.78
N SER A 85 5.46 14.23 -4.76
CA SER A 85 5.97 15.62 -4.71
C SER A 85 5.39 16.38 -3.52
N ARG A 86 4.10 16.22 -3.20
CA ARG A 86 3.48 16.82 -2.01
C ARG A 86 4.09 16.30 -0.70
N LEU A 87 4.63 15.11 -0.70
CA LEU A 87 5.34 14.52 0.44
C LEU A 87 6.85 14.82 0.43
N GLY A 88 7.33 15.67 -0.50
CA GLY A 88 8.73 16.03 -0.60
C GLY A 88 9.61 15.06 -1.39
N ILE A 89 9.03 14.05 -2.02
CA ILE A 89 9.76 13.11 -2.89
C ILE A 89 9.65 13.56 -4.34
N TYR A 90 10.77 13.99 -4.90
CA TYR A 90 10.87 14.34 -6.32
C TYR A 90 11.43 13.18 -7.12
N ALA A 91 10.88 12.99 -8.33
CA ALA A 91 11.27 11.90 -9.21
C ALA A 91 12.54 12.21 -10.00
N ARG A 92 13.40 11.19 -10.15
CA ARG A 92 14.53 11.14 -11.07
C ARG A 92 14.25 10.15 -12.17
N ASN A 93 14.33 10.60 -13.42
CA ASN A 93 14.18 9.75 -14.58
C ASN A 93 15.52 9.06 -14.93
N ARG A 94 15.49 7.73 -15.04
CA ARG A 94 16.59 6.89 -15.52
C ARG A 94 16.09 6.04 -16.67
N ASN A 95 16.25 6.53 -17.90
CA ASN A 95 15.82 5.83 -19.12
C ASN A 95 14.34 5.38 -19.09
N GLY A 96 13.45 6.26 -18.61
CA GLY A 96 12.03 5.97 -18.50
C GLY A 96 11.59 5.47 -17.11
N TRP A 97 12.49 4.90 -16.33
CA TRP A 97 12.23 4.42 -14.98
C TRP A 97 12.33 5.59 -13.99
N LEU A 98 11.29 5.75 -13.17
CA LEU A 98 11.20 6.85 -12.21
C LEU A 98 11.48 6.35 -10.79
N TYR A 99 12.51 6.93 -10.20
CA TYR A 99 12.99 6.66 -8.85
C TYR A 99 12.89 7.93 -7.99
N PRO A 100 12.87 7.83 -6.65
CA PRO A 100 13.07 9.01 -5.81
C PRO A 100 14.46 9.61 -6.10
N ASN A 101 14.57 10.93 -6.06
CA ASN A 101 15.85 11.61 -6.34
C ASN A 101 16.98 11.19 -5.38
N SER A 102 16.63 10.76 -4.18
CA SER A 102 17.55 10.19 -3.18
C SER A 102 18.11 8.81 -3.57
N ASP A 103 17.50 8.12 -4.56
CA ASP A 103 17.78 6.71 -4.87
C ASP A 103 17.64 5.76 -3.67
N GLN A 104 16.77 6.07 -2.71
CA GLN A 104 16.59 5.29 -1.48
C GLN A 104 15.12 4.93 -1.28
N ALA A 105 14.81 3.63 -1.30
CA ALA A 105 13.48 3.12 -0.98
C ALA A 105 13.05 3.48 0.45
N ALA A 106 14.00 3.61 1.36
CA ALA A 106 13.75 4.02 2.74
C ALA A 106 13.11 5.41 2.82
N ALA A 107 13.56 6.38 2.00
CA ALA A 107 12.99 7.71 1.98
C ALA A 107 11.50 7.69 1.54
N VAL A 108 11.16 6.83 0.58
CA VAL A 108 9.76 6.67 0.13
C VAL A 108 8.90 6.06 1.23
N LEU A 109 9.40 5.03 1.92
CA LEU A 109 8.68 4.42 3.04
C LEU A 109 8.49 5.41 4.18
N GLU A 110 9.52 6.16 4.53
CA GLU A 110 9.50 7.13 5.62
C GLU A 110 8.42 8.20 5.42
N VAL A 111 8.34 8.80 4.24
CA VAL A 111 7.31 9.82 3.97
C VAL A 111 5.89 9.25 3.96
N LEU A 112 5.70 8.00 3.53
CA LEU A 112 4.41 7.33 3.63
C LEU A 112 4.00 7.08 5.08
N LEU A 113 4.95 6.67 5.93
CA LEU A 113 4.69 6.48 7.37
C LEU A 113 4.43 7.81 8.08
N MET A 114 5.17 8.85 7.73
CA MET A 114 4.95 10.21 8.25
C MET A 114 3.55 10.72 7.88
N GLU A 115 3.14 10.57 6.61
CA GLU A 115 1.81 10.99 6.17
C GLU A 115 0.70 10.16 6.83
N ALA A 116 0.88 8.84 6.94
CA ALA A 116 -0.06 7.99 7.68
C ALA A 116 -0.22 8.43 9.14
N SER A 117 0.89 8.76 9.81
CA SER A 117 0.89 9.30 11.17
C SER A 117 0.20 10.67 11.25
N HIS A 118 0.52 11.58 10.33
CA HIS A 118 -0.12 12.89 10.23
C HIS A 118 -1.64 12.78 10.07
N ARG A 119 -2.11 11.81 9.29
CA ARG A 119 -3.54 11.47 9.11
C ARG A 119 -4.13 10.65 10.25
N LYS A 120 -3.37 10.42 11.33
CA LYS A 120 -3.82 9.66 12.52
C LYS A 120 -4.20 8.21 12.21
N VAL A 121 -3.60 7.61 11.17
CA VAL A 121 -3.73 6.17 10.92
C VAL A 121 -3.08 5.40 12.07
N LYS A 122 -3.83 4.46 12.65
CA LYS A 122 -3.32 3.58 13.71
C LYS A 122 -2.63 2.39 13.07
N ILE A 123 -1.31 2.36 13.05
CA ILE A 123 -0.54 1.21 12.55
C ILE A 123 -0.26 0.24 13.70
N LYS A 124 -0.71 -1.01 13.53
CA LYS A 124 -0.46 -2.11 14.46
C LYS A 124 0.40 -3.17 13.76
N THR A 125 1.56 -3.41 14.29
CA THR A 125 2.52 -4.41 13.79
C THR A 125 2.44 -5.70 14.59
N ARG A 126 2.97 -6.81 14.05
CA ARG A 126 2.87 -8.16 14.61
C ARG A 126 1.43 -8.66 14.71
N GLU A 127 0.55 -8.10 13.88
CA GLU A 127 -0.87 -8.43 13.79
C GLU A 127 -1.14 -9.24 12.51
N SER A 128 -0.91 -10.54 12.58
CA SER A 128 -1.19 -11.46 11.47
C SER A 128 -2.67 -11.80 11.44
N VAL A 129 -3.39 -11.26 10.46
CA VAL A 129 -4.81 -11.57 10.25
C VAL A 129 -4.96 -13.02 9.80
N CYS A 130 -5.89 -13.74 10.41
CA CYS A 130 -6.19 -15.13 10.10
C CYS A 130 -7.62 -15.33 9.59
N GLU A 131 -8.53 -14.40 9.89
CA GLU A 131 -9.93 -14.53 9.51
C GLU A 131 -10.59 -13.16 9.31
N ILE A 132 -11.47 -13.07 8.32
CA ILE A 132 -12.34 -11.90 8.06
C ILE A 132 -13.75 -12.42 7.93
N LEU A 133 -14.64 -11.97 8.79
CA LEU A 133 -16.03 -12.43 8.86
C LEU A 133 -16.99 -11.24 8.74
N PRO A 134 -18.14 -11.42 8.08
CA PRO A 134 -19.22 -10.45 8.20
C PRO A 134 -19.73 -10.43 9.63
N GLY A 135 -19.88 -9.24 10.21
CA GLY A 135 -20.53 -9.00 11.50
C GLY A 135 -21.95 -8.50 11.35
N SER A 136 -22.66 -8.30 12.44
CA SER A 136 -24.02 -7.72 12.44
C SER A 136 -24.04 -6.28 11.92
N GLU A 137 -22.99 -5.52 12.17
CA GLU A 137 -22.85 -4.12 11.75
C GLU A 137 -21.43 -3.89 11.17
N GLY A 138 -21.13 -4.54 10.02
CA GLY A 138 -19.82 -4.40 9.36
C GLY A 138 -19.02 -5.70 9.33
N TRP A 139 -17.74 -5.62 9.68
CA TRP A 139 -16.78 -6.71 9.55
C TRP A 139 -16.04 -6.96 10.86
N SER A 140 -15.81 -8.24 11.17
CA SER A 140 -14.88 -8.69 12.20
C SER A 140 -13.60 -9.21 11.54
N VAL A 141 -12.46 -8.71 11.99
CA VAL A 141 -11.12 -9.11 11.53
C VAL A 141 -10.37 -9.71 12.71
N LYS A 142 -10.05 -11.00 12.62
CA LYS A 142 -9.33 -11.72 13.68
C LYS A 142 -7.86 -11.86 13.35
N THR A 143 -7.04 -11.59 14.34
CA THR A 143 -5.62 -11.90 14.36
C THR A 143 -5.37 -13.04 15.35
N LYS A 144 -4.14 -13.49 15.49
CA LYS A 144 -3.78 -14.49 16.51
C LYS A 144 -3.99 -13.98 17.94
N THR A 145 -4.04 -12.68 18.14
CA THR A 145 -4.03 -12.03 19.46
C THR A 145 -5.30 -11.24 19.76
N TRP A 146 -5.95 -10.67 18.74
CA TRP A 146 -7.07 -9.75 18.90
C TRP A 146 -8.15 -9.95 17.84
N GLU A 147 -9.32 -9.40 18.14
CA GLU A 147 -10.44 -9.24 17.19
C GLU A 147 -10.76 -7.75 17.05
N TYR A 148 -10.92 -7.30 15.81
CA TYR A 148 -11.15 -5.90 15.45
C TYR A 148 -12.45 -5.79 14.66
N GLY A 149 -13.33 -4.86 15.05
CA GLY A 149 -14.53 -4.50 14.28
C GLY A 149 -14.29 -3.29 13.37
N ALA A 150 -14.88 -3.27 12.18
CA ALA A 150 -14.86 -2.13 11.27
C ALA A 150 -16.06 -2.11 10.32
N ASP A 151 -16.43 -0.91 9.85
CA ASP A 151 -17.48 -0.73 8.82
C ASP A 151 -17.04 -1.26 7.45
N ALA A 152 -15.73 -1.26 7.18
CA ALA A 152 -15.17 -1.79 5.94
C ALA A 152 -13.75 -2.34 6.13
N VAL A 153 -13.35 -3.25 5.25
CA VAL A 153 -12.02 -3.87 5.23
C VAL A 153 -11.41 -3.70 3.85
N ILE A 154 -10.13 -3.30 3.81
CA ILE A 154 -9.33 -3.24 2.59
C ILE A 154 -8.23 -4.31 2.73
N VAL A 155 -8.24 -5.29 1.83
CA VAL A 155 -7.22 -6.35 1.79
C VAL A 155 -6.07 -5.90 0.88
N ALA A 156 -4.89 -5.71 1.47
CA ALA A 156 -3.67 -5.27 0.79
C ALA A 156 -2.45 -6.13 1.19
N CYS A 157 -2.68 -7.43 1.37
CA CYS A 157 -1.67 -8.40 1.84
C CYS A 157 -0.51 -8.60 0.87
N GLY A 158 -0.65 -8.11 -0.38
CA GLY A 158 0.35 -8.28 -1.42
C GLY A 158 0.20 -9.62 -2.15
N SER A 159 1.29 -10.08 -2.73
CA SER A 159 1.33 -11.30 -3.54
C SER A 159 2.65 -12.04 -3.33
N PRO A 160 2.76 -13.33 -3.73
CA PRO A 160 4.00 -14.09 -3.67
C PRO A 160 5.03 -13.71 -4.76
N ALA A 161 4.79 -12.63 -5.52
CA ALA A 161 5.61 -12.22 -6.67
C ALA A 161 7.07 -11.85 -6.34
N SER A 162 7.53 -12.05 -5.12
CA SER A 162 8.92 -11.86 -4.72
C SER A 162 9.31 -12.83 -3.60
N ASN A 163 10.57 -13.25 -3.57
CA ASN A 163 11.13 -14.07 -2.49
C ASN A 163 11.40 -13.28 -1.19
N VAL A 164 10.61 -12.25 -0.91
CA VAL A 164 10.73 -11.49 0.34
C VAL A 164 9.96 -12.24 1.41
N GLU A 165 10.61 -12.51 2.55
CA GLU A 165 9.98 -13.15 3.70
C GLU A 165 8.71 -12.41 4.12
N GLY A 166 7.62 -13.12 4.33
CA GLY A 166 6.29 -12.57 4.60
C GLY A 166 5.48 -12.22 3.34
N ALA A 167 5.97 -12.53 2.13
CA ALA A 167 5.13 -12.52 0.94
C ALA A 167 4.09 -13.64 1.05
N THR A 168 2.81 -13.33 0.79
CA THR A 168 1.69 -14.28 0.87
C THR A 168 0.89 -14.24 -0.43
N ASP A 169 0.13 -15.30 -0.67
CA ASP A 169 -0.83 -15.44 -1.75
C ASP A 169 -2.29 -15.19 -1.29
N TRP A 170 -2.45 -14.52 -0.16
CA TRP A 170 -3.76 -14.30 0.48
C TRP A 170 -4.50 -13.05 -0.04
N GLY A 171 -3.96 -12.36 -1.02
CA GLY A 171 -4.55 -11.13 -1.59
C GLY A 171 -5.39 -11.34 -2.84
#